data_05dbd625a8f64146f0fd0572868a4f14
#
_entry.id   05dbd625a8f64146f0fd0572868a4f14
#
_cell.length_a   1.000
_cell.length_b   1.000
_cell.length_c   1.000
_cell.angle_alpha   90.00
_cell.angle_beta   90.00
_cell.angle_gamma   90.00
#
_symmetry.space_group_name_H-M   'P 1'
#
loop_
_entity.id
_entity.type
_entity.pdbx_description
1 polymer ?
#
loop_
_entity_poly.entity_id
_entity_poly.type
_entity_poly.pdbx_seq_one_letter_code
_entity_poly.pdbx_strand_id
1 'polypeptide(L)'
;MAKKVAEQLVDTLIEAGVRRIYAVTGDSLNEVNEAVRQNEAMKWIHVRHEETGAYAAGAEAQLTGLPGCCAGSSGPGHVHLINGLYDAHRSGAPVIAIASTIPTGEFGTEYFQETNTVKLFNDCSFYNEVATTPEQFPRMLQSALQTATTRKGVAVVGLPGDLAKKPAVKVESSEQIYPLASSVCPAEEDLIRLAGMLNHYERITLFCGIGCKGAHEEIIRMSETLNAPVAYTFKGKMEVQYDNPYEVGMTGLLGMPSGYYSMHEAEVLVMLGTDFPYSAFLPDDIKIVQVDIKPERLGRRAKVDLGLCGDVRSTLRALLPMLQQKKNDSFLRKQLKRYEGVKKDLAAYTEDKGKMDQIHPEYVMSEINNISSDDAIYTVDTGMTCVWGARYLQATGKRHMLGSFNHGSMANALPQAIGAALACPD
;
A
#
# COMPACT_ATOMS: atom_id res chain seq x y z
N MET A 1 -5.95 -34.33 23.58
CA MET A 1 -6.20 -33.16 24.45
C MET A 1 -7.17 -32.24 23.72
N ALA A 2 -7.99 -31.45 24.42
CA ALA A 2 -8.84 -30.46 23.74
C ALA A 2 -7.96 -29.40 23.08
N LYS A 3 -8.33 -28.96 21.87
CA LYS A 3 -7.67 -27.90 21.13
C LYS A 3 -7.61 -26.60 21.97
N LYS A 4 -6.48 -25.94 22.02
CA LYS A 4 -6.31 -24.67 22.76
C LYS A 4 -6.70 -23.45 21.90
N VAL A 5 -6.97 -22.31 22.55
CA VAL A 5 -7.22 -21.01 21.86
C VAL A 5 -6.03 -20.63 20.95
N ALA A 6 -4.80 -20.85 21.38
CA ALA A 6 -3.60 -20.60 20.56
C ALA A 6 -3.56 -21.46 19.28
N GLU A 7 -3.96 -22.73 19.37
CA GLU A 7 -4.04 -23.63 18.21
C GLU A 7 -5.17 -23.20 17.26
N GLN A 8 -6.30 -22.75 17.80
CA GLN A 8 -7.41 -22.19 17.00
C GLN A 8 -6.97 -20.91 16.28
N LEU A 9 -6.22 -20.02 16.94
CA LEU A 9 -5.64 -18.84 16.31
C LEU A 9 -4.81 -19.21 15.08
N VAL A 10 -3.86 -20.15 15.24
CA VAL A 10 -2.95 -20.56 14.17
C VAL A 10 -3.72 -21.16 12.99
N ASP A 11 -4.66 -22.05 13.26
CA ASP A 11 -5.47 -22.68 12.20
C ASP A 11 -6.31 -21.66 11.43
N THR A 12 -6.97 -20.73 12.12
CA THR A 12 -7.76 -19.66 11.48
C THR A 12 -6.88 -18.73 10.64
N LEU A 13 -5.68 -18.39 11.10
CA LEU A 13 -4.71 -17.62 10.32
C LEU A 13 -4.27 -18.36 9.06
N ILE A 14 -4.04 -19.67 9.14
CA ILE A 14 -3.67 -20.50 7.98
C ILE A 14 -4.81 -20.54 6.96
N GLU A 15 -6.05 -20.70 7.40
CA GLU A 15 -7.24 -20.66 6.55
C GLU A 15 -7.40 -19.31 5.85
N ALA A 16 -7.02 -18.21 6.53
CA ALA A 16 -6.97 -16.86 5.96
C ALA A 16 -5.84 -16.63 4.95
N GLY A 17 -4.95 -17.59 4.75
CA GLY A 17 -3.82 -17.50 3.84
C GLY A 17 -2.51 -17.04 4.49
N VAL A 18 -2.49 -16.78 5.80
CA VAL A 18 -1.26 -16.44 6.53
C VAL A 18 -0.33 -17.65 6.59
N ARG A 19 0.97 -17.44 6.35
CA ARG A 19 1.97 -18.51 6.38
C ARG A 19 3.13 -18.22 7.33
N ARG A 20 3.22 -17.00 7.85
CA ARG A 20 4.31 -16.54 8.71
C ARG A 20 3.78 -15.63 9.80
N ILE A 21 4.36 -15.76 11.00
CA ILE A 21 4.20 -14.77 12.08
C ILE A 21 5.59 -14.19 12.35
N TYR A 22 5.74 -12.89 12.12
CA TYR A 22 6.98 -12.16 12.38
C TYR A 22 6.97 -11.64 13.82
N ALA A 23 7.88 -12.12 14.68
CA ALA A 23 7.83 -11.75 16.08
C ALA A 23 9.16 -11.98 16.82
N VAL A 24 9.28 -11.34 17.98
CA VAL A 24 10.20 -11.74 19.04
C VAL A 24 9.46 -12.67 19.99
N THR A 25 10.13 -13.71 20.46
CA THR A 25 9.55 -14.62 21.47
C THR A 25 9.42 -13.91 22.82
N GLY A 26 8.37 -14.22 23.54
CA GLY A 26 8.11 -13.70 24.89
C GLY A 26 7.17 -14.65 25.62
N ASP A 27 7.18 -14.61 26.96
CA ASP A 27 6.45 -15.54 27.83
C ASP A 27 4.93 -15.55 27.59
N SER A 28 4.34 -14.40 27.37
CA SER A 28 2.90 -14.28 27.06
C SER A 28 2.52 -14.84 25.68
N LEU A 29 3.50 -15.10 24.79
CA LEU A 29 3.33 -15.71 23.47
C LEU A 29 3.67 -17.20 23.42
N ASN A 30 4.09 -17.83 24.54
CA ASN A 30 4.57 -19.20 24.59
C ASN A 30 3.59 -20.19 23.94
N GLU A 31 2.30 -20.08 24.21
CA GLU A 31 1.29 -20.99 23.64
C GLU A 31 1.09 -20.79 22.14
N VAL A 32 1.19 -19.53 21.66
CA VAL A 32 1.12 -19.24 20.22
C VAL A 32 2.36 -19.77 19.52
N ASN A 33 3.54 -19.56 20.10
CA ASN A 33 4.81 -20.07 19.57
C ASN A 33 4.79 -21.62 19.49
N GLU A 34 4.29 -22.28 20.55
CA GLU A 34 4.17 -23.75 20.57
C GLU A 34 3.15 -24.24 19.53
N ALA A 35 2.01 -23.57 19.36
CA ALA A 35 1.04 -23.92 18.33
C ALA A 35 1.63 -23.81 16.92
N VAL A 36 2.43 -22.77 16.66
CA VAL A 36 3.18 -22.62 15.39
C VAL A 36 4.20 -23.74 15.23
N ARG A 37 4.98 -24.07 16.28
CA ARG A 37 5.98 -25.14 16.24
C ARG A 37 5.38 -26.51 15.88
N GLN A 38 4.13 -26.75 16.28
CA GLN A 38 3.41 -27.99 16.00
C GLN A 38 2.75 -28.03 14.61
N ASN A 39 2.76 -26.94 13.86
CA ASN A 39 2.05 -26.82 12.59
C ASN A 39 3.02 -26.51 11.43
N GLU A 40 3.17 -27.45 10.49
CA GLU A 40 4.09 -27.32 9.36
C GLU A 40 3.68 -26.22 8.34
N ALA A 41 2.40 -25.82 8.31
CA ALA A 41 1.87 -24.81 7.39
C ALA A 41 2.13 -23.37 7.86
N MET A 42 2.58 -23.15 9.09
CA MET A 42 2.87 -21.85 9.68
C MET A 42 4.33 -21.78 10.13
N LYS A 43 5.02 -20.68 9.84
CA LYS A 43 6.39 -20.44 10.27
C LYS A 43 6.45 -19.27 11.25
N TRP A 44 7.20 -19.44 12.34
CA TRP A 44 7.62 -18.36 13.21
C TRP A 44 8.90 -17.76 12.66
N ILE A 45 8.83 -16.50 12.22
CA ILE A 45 10.00 -15.75 11.74
C ILE A 45 10.51 -14.89 12.89
N HIS A 46 11.59 -15.34 13.50
CA HIS A 46 12.20 -14.63 14.61
C HIS A 46 12.89 -13.36 14.12
N VAL A 47 12.46 -12.23 14.64
CA VAL A 47 13.07 -10.91 14.40
C VAL A 47 13.82 -10.41 15.64
N ARG A 48 14.65 -9.39 15.47
CA ARG A 48 15.41 -8.79 16.59
C ARG A 48 14.68 -7.67 17.31
N HIS A 49 13.62 -7.14 16.68
CA HIS A 49 12.77 -6.09 17.20
C HIS A 49 11.40 -6.21 16.56
N GLU A 50 10.34 -6.02 17.31
CA GLU A 50 8.96 -6.25 16.84
C GLU A 50 8.56 -5.28 15.72
N GLU A 51 9.07 -4.06 15.72
CA GLU A 51 8.90 -3.10 14.62
C GLU A 51 9.34 -3.69 13.27
N THR A 52 10.51 -4.39 13.25
CA THR A 52 10.98 -5.13 12.06
C THR A 52 9.94 -6.16 11.60
N GLY A 53 9.33 -6.88 12.55
CA GLY A 53 8.26 -7.84 12.25
C GLY A 53 7.04 -7.19 11.63
N ALA A 54 6.63 -6.02 12.11
CA ALA A 54 5.48 -5.30 11.57
C ALA A 54 5.74 -4.78 10.14
N TYR A 55 6.93 -4.26 9.84
CA TYR A 55 7.32 -3.88 8.46
C TYR A 55 7.36 -5.08 7.53
N ALA A 56 7.95 -6.20 7.96
CA ALA A 56 8.03 -7.43 7.16
C ALA A 56 6.64 -7.98 6.82
N ALA A 57 5.74 -8.04 7.82
CA ALA A 57 4.35 -8.44 7.63
C ALA A 57 3.61 -7.50 6.65
N GLY A 58 3.84 -6.19 6.77
CA GLY A 58 3.28 -5.18 5.85
C GLY A 58 3.77 -5.34 4.41
N ALA A 59 5.05 -5.66 4.22
CA ALA A 59 5.64 -5.91 2.90
C ALA A 59 5.08 -7.18 2.27
N GLU A 60 5.04 -8.30 3.00
CA GLU A 60 4.40 -9.54 2.54
C GLU A 60 2.95 -9.30 2.11
N ALA A 61 2.17 -8.57 2.93
CA ALA A 61 0.77 -8.28 2.62
C ALA A 61 0.60 -7.40 1.36
N GLN A 62 1.48 -6.43 1.12
CA GLN A 62 1.43 -5.59 -0.09
C GLN A 62 1.74 -6.37 -1.36
N LEU A 63 2.66 -7.35 -1.29
CA LEU A 63 3.06 -8.17 -2.45
C LEU A 63 2.05 -9.27 -2.75
N THR A 64 1.61 -9.99 -1.73
CA THR A 64 0.72 -11.16 -1.89
C THR A 64 -0.76 -10.79 -1.99
N GLY A 65 -1.15 -9.64 -1.45
CA GLY A 65 -2.56 -9.27 -1.27
C GLY A 65 -3.29 -10.05 -0.16
N LEU A 66 -2.60 -11.00 0.48
CA LEU A 66 -3.09 -11.78 1.62
C LEU A 66 -2.74 -11.09 2.95
N PRO A 67 -3.39 -11.44 4.06
CA PRO A 67 -3.03 -10.88 5.35
C PRO A 67 -1.61 -11.27 5.78
N GLY A 68 -0.79 -10.27 6.13
CA GLY A 68 0.45 -10.49 6.87
C GLY A 68 0.18 -10.60 8.36
N CYS A 69 1.08 -11.24 9.13
CA CYS A 69 0.91 -11.37 10.57
C CYS A 69 2.19 -11.05 11.33
N CYS A 70 2.08 -10.23 12.38
CA CYS A 70 3.14 -9.98 13.34
C CYS A 70 2.63 -10.13 14.77
N ALA A 71 3.54 -10.34 15.71
CA ALA A 71 3.17 -10.47 17.11
C ALA A 71 4.17 -9.78 18.04
N GLY A 72 3.67 -9.27 19.17
CA GLY A 72 4.46 -8.72 20.25
C GLY A 72 3.97 -9.24 21.61
N SER A 73 4.90 -9.58 22.49
CA SER A 73 4.60 -9.99 23.87
C SER A 73 4.04 -8.83 24.69
N SER A 74 3.56 -9.10 25.89
CA SER A 74 2.96 -8.10 26.78
C SER A 74 3.89 -6.90 27.04
N GLY A 75 3.31 -5.72 27.19
CA GLY A 75 4.02 -4.48 27.49
C GLY A 75 4.94 -4.04 26.33
N PRO A 76 6.26 -3.94 26.56
CA PRO A 76 7.18 -3.39 25.55
C PRO A 76 7.17 -4.15 24.21
N GLY A 77 6.92 -5.47 24.21
CA GLY A 77 6.91 -6.27 22.99
C GLY A 77 5.85 -5.76 21.99
N HIS A 78 4.61 -5.61 22.40
CA HIS A 78 3.60 -5.11 21.46
C HIS A 78 3.67 -3.58 21.26
N VAL A 79 4.23 -2.81 22.21
CA VAL A 79 4.46 -1.37 22.02
C VAL A 79 5.41 -1.11 20.85
N HIS A 80 6.44 -1.91 20.68
CA HIS A 80 7.39 -1.79 19.58
C HIS A 80 6.78 -2.01 18.18
N LEU A 81 5.65 -2.70 18.06
CA LEU A 81 4.97 -2.90 16.77
C LEU A 81 4.46 -1.61 16.13
N ILE A 82 4.19 -0.57 16.92
CA ILE A 82 3.38 0.59 16.55
C ILE A 82 3.87 1.26 15.26
N ASN A 83 5.16 1.56 15.15
CA ASN A 83 5.69 2.30 14.01
C ASN A 83 5.51 1.53 12.69
N GLY A 84 5.81 0.23 12.68
CA GLY A 84 5.59 -0.62 11.52
C GLY A 84 4.08 -0.83 11.21
N LEU A 85 3.22 -0.84 12.25
CA LEU A 85 1.77 -0.91 12.04
C LEU A 85 1.20 0.38 11.45
N TYR A 86 1.71 1.56 11.84
CA TYR A 86 1.36 2.81 11.16
C TYR A 86 1.70 2.77 9.68
N ASP A 87 2.89 2.28 9.32
CA ASP A 87 3.28 2.15 7.92
C ASP A 87 2.36 1.21 7.16
N ALA A 88 2.11 0.01 7.68
CA ALA A 88 1.21 -0.97 7.08
C ALA A 88 -0.22 -0.39 6.91
N HIS A 89 -0.75 0.27 7.95
CA HIS A 89 -2.08 0.87 7.95
C HIS A 89 -2.22 1.97 6.89
N ARG A 90 -1.27 2.90 6.84
CA ARG A 90 -1.25 4.00 5.87
C ARG A 90 -0.96 3.54 4.45
N SER A 91 -0.23 2.44 4.30
CA SER A 91 0.04 1.81 3.01
C SER A 91 -1.13 0.97 2.49
N GLY A 92 -2.13 0.70 3.33
CA GLY A 92 -3.28 -0.13 2.96
C GLY A 92 -2.95 -1.62 2.91
N ALA A 93 -1.94 -2.05 3.68
CA ALA A 93 -1.55 -3.45 3.79
C ALA A 93 -2.44 -4.16 4.83
N PRO A 94 -3.12 -5.26 4.48
CA PRO A 94 -3.88 -6.04 5.44
C PRO A 94 -2.92 -6.77 6.40
N VAL A 95 -2.85 -6.32 7.66
CA VAL A 95 -1.99 -6.92 8.68
C VAL A 95 -2.79 -7.26 9.93
N ILE A 96 -2.60 -8.48 10.43
CA ILE A 96 -3.06 -8.91 11.74
C ILE A 96 -1.91 -8.78 12.73
N ALA A 97 -2.08 -7.96 13.75
CA ALA A 97 -1.14 -7.83 14.85
C ALA A 97 -1.68 -8.56 16.08
N ILE A 98 -0.94 -9.53 16.58
CA ILE A 98 -1.24 -10.22 17.83
C ILE A 98 -0.53 -9.45 18.95
N ALA A 99 -1.28 -8.66 19.70
CA ALA A 99 -0.80 -7.97 20.89
C ALA A 99 -1.05 -8.86 22.12
N SER A 100 -0.07 -9.68 22.50
CA SER A 100 -0.25 -10.47 23.71
C SER A 100 -0.31 -9.58 24.95
N THR A 101 -1.09 -9.95 25.93
CA THR A 101 -1.30 -9.18 27.13
C THR A 101 -1.05 -10.00 28.39
N ILE A 102 -1.03 -9.30 29.54
CA ILE A 102 -0.97 -9.89 30.88
C ILE A 102 -2.18 -10.82 31.14
N PRO A 103 -2.15 -11.68 32.15
CA PRO A 103 -3.28 -12.55 32.51
C PRO A 103 -4.57 -11.76 32.75
N THR A 104 -5.70 -12.33 32.32
CA THR A 104 -7.02 -11.67 32.43
C THR A 104 -7.42 -11.26 33.84
N GLY A 105 -7.01 -12.02 34.87
CA GLY A 105 -7.29 -11.72 36.29
C GLY A 105 -6.54 -10.50 36.85
N GLU A 106 -5.54 -10.01 36.12
CA GLU A 106 -4.68 -8.90 36.55
C GLU A 106 -5.00 -7.57 35.83
N PHE A 107 -6.00 -7.53 34.96
CA PHE A 107 -6.37 -6.31 34.25
C PHE A 107 -6.82 -5.21 35.20
N GLY A 108 -6.22 -4.01 35.06
CA GLY A 108 -6.54 -2.83 35.87
C GLY A 108 -5.88 -2.79 37.25
N THR A 109 -4.88 -3.64 37.48
CA THR A 109 -4.15 -3.70 38.77
C THR A 109 -2.76 -3.05 38.71
N GLU A 110 -2.37 -2.46 37.59
CA GLU A 110 -1.00 -1.99 37.31
C GLU A 110 0.04 -3.15 37.34
N TYR A 111 -0.40 -4.34 36.93
CA TYR A 111 0.45 -5.51 36.90
C TYR A 111 1.67 -5.30 35.98
N PHE A 112 2.76 -6.02 36.25
CA PHE A 112 3.99 -5.97 35.46
C PHE A 112 3.70 -6.14 33.95
N GLN A 113 4.18 -5.22 33.12
CA GLN A 113 3.94 -5.13 31.66
C GLN A 113 2.47 -4.84 31.28
N GLU A 114 1.62 -4.39 32.18
CA GLU A 114 0.28 -3.96 31.80
C GLU A 114 0.33 -2.74 30.86
N THR A 115 -0.42 -2.79 29.78
CA THR A 115 -0.68 -1.67 28.87
C THR A 115 -2.13 -1.70 28.41
N ASN A 116 -2.69 -0.56 28.10
CA ASN A 116 -4.02 -0.49 27.51
C ASN A 116 -3.91 -0.60 25.97
N THR A 117 -3.95 -1.84 25.46
CA THR A 117 -3.80 -2.13 24.02
C THR A 117 -4.86 -1.42 23.17
N VAL A 118 -6.10 -1.31 23.65
CA VAL A 118 -7.18 -0.64 22.90
C VAL A 118 -6.87 0.83 22.68
N LYS A 119 -6.37 1.54 23.70
CA LYS A 119 -5.95 2.93 23.54
C LYS A 119 -4.68 3.06 22.68
N LEU A 120 -3.74 2.14 22.88
CA LEU A 120 -2.41 2.18 22.26
C LEU A 120 -2.48 2.07 20.73
N PHE A 121 -3.31 1.16 20.19
CA PHE A 121 -3.38 0.88 18.76
C PHE A 121 -4.54 1.56 18.04
N ASN A 122 -5.31 2.41 18.72
CA ASN A 122 -6.51 3.01 18.16
C ASN A 122 -6.28 3.81 16.87
N ASP A 123 -5.16 4.53 16.76
CA ASP A 123 -4.87 5.37 15.59
C ASP A 123 -4.21 4.62 14.43
N CYS A 124 -3.64 3.45 14.68
CA CYS A 124 -2.93 2.66 13.65
C CYS A 124 -3.67 1.38 13.23
N SER A 125 -4.97 1.26 13.55
CA SER A 125 -5.76 0.09 13.19
C SER A 125 -7.22 0.42 12.88
N PHE A 126 -7.88 -0.45 12.13
CA PHE A 126 -9.33 -0.39 11.89
C PHE A 126 -10.14 -1.27 12.84
N TYR A 127 -9.48 -2.20 13.51
CA TYR A 127 -10.05 -3.08 14.50
C TYR A 127 -9.02 -3.29 15.61
N ASN A 128 -9.45 -3.17 16.85
CA ASN A 128 -8.55 -3.31 17.98
C ASN A 128 -9.34 -3.70 19.23
N GLU A 129 -9.32 -4.98 19.57
CA GLU A 129 -10.08 -5.53 20.68
C GLU A 129 -9.24 -6.56 21.46
N VAL A 130 -9.52 -6.71 22.76
CA VAL A 130 -8.88 -7.69 23.63
C VAL A 130 -9.87 -8.80 23.97
N ALA A 131 -9.51 -10.04 23.69
CA ALA A 131 -10.30 -11.20 24.08
C ALA A 131 -10.18 -11.45 25.60
N THR A 132 -11.29 -11.69 26.26
CA THR A 132 -11.32 -12.01 27.70
C THR A 132 -11.84 -13.41 27.99
N THR A 133 -12.53 -14.04 27.02
CA THR A 133 -13.02 -15.42 27.13
C THR A 133 -12.80 -16.23 25.85
N PRO A 134 -12.69 -17.58 25.96
CA PRO A 134 -12.56 -18.42 24.78
C PRO A 134 -13.75 -18.34 23.81
N GLU A 135 -14.95 -18.04 24.32
CA GLU A 135 -16.19 -17.94 23.53
C GLU A 135 -16.19 -16.71 22.61
N GLN A 136 -15.55 -15.62 23.02
CA GLN A 136 -15.43 -14.40 22.20
C GLN A 136 -14.41 -14.56 21.07
N PHE A 137 -13.33 -15.28 21.34
CA PHE A 137 -12.12 -15.25 20.53
C PHE A 137 -12.34 -15.58 19.05
N PRO A 138 -13.08 -16.66 18.66
CA PRO A 138 -13.26 -17.02 17.25
C PRO A 138 -13.92 -15.89 16.42
N ARG A 139 -14.96 -15.25 16.98
CA ARG A 139 -15.66 -14.16 16.30
C ARG A 139 -14.84 -12.89 16.21
N MET A 140 -14.06 -12.61 17.26
CA MET A 140 -13.15 -11.46 17.26
C MET A 140 -12.06 -11.64 16.21
N LEU A 141 -11.45 -12.80 16.11
CA LEU A 141 -10.41 -13.10 15.12
C LEU A 141 -10.97 -13.02 13.69
N GLN A 142 -12.15 -13.58 13.45
CA GLN A 142 -12.84 -13.47 12.17
C GLN A 142 -13.09 -12.00 11.80
N SER A 143 -13.63 -11.20 12.75
CA SER A 143 -13.91 -9.77 12.53
C SER A 143 -12.64 -8.99 12.25
N ALA A 144 -11.53 -9.29 12.94
CA ALA A 144 -10.22 -8.70 12.70
C ALA A 144 -9.71 -9.00 11.28
N LEU A 145 -9.71 -10.28 10.89
CA LEU A 145 -9.29 -10.73 9.56
C LEU A 145 -10.15 -10.12 8.45
N GLN A 146 -11.48 -10.16 8.61
CA GLN A 146 -12.43 -9.59 7.66
C GLN A 146 -12.19 -8.06 7.53
N THR A 147 -12.01 -7.35 8.65
CA THR A 147 -11.77 -5.91 8.65
C THR A 147 -10.44 -5.56 7.98
N ALA A 148 -9.34 -6.23 8.34
CA ALA A 148 -8.04 -5.98 7.74
C ALA A 148 -8.06 -6.17 6.23
N THR A 149 -8.69 -7.25 5.75
CA THR A 149 -8.75 -7.61 4.34
C THR A 149 -9.64 -6.67 3.52
N THR A 150 -10.83 -6.33 4.03
CA THR A 150 -11.80 -5.52 3.29
C THR A 150 -11.48 -4.03 3.31
N ARG A 151 -11.05 -3.50 4.46
CA ARG A 151 -10.66 -2.09 4.59
C ARG A 151 -9.23 -1.81 4.13
N LYS A 152 -8.44 -2.86 3.91
CA LYS A 152 -7.00 -2.80 3.56
C LYS A 152 -6.23 -1.95 4.58
N GLY A 153 -5.89 -2.59 5.70
CA GLY A 153 -5.17 -1.97 6.79
C GLY A 153 -5.00 -2.91 7.97
N VAL A 154 -4.63 -2.38 9.11
CA VAL A 154 -4.27 -3.15 10.30
C VAL A 154 -5.50 -3.51 11.13
N ALA A 155 -5.51 -4.73 11.66
CA ALA A 155 -6.37 -5.15 12.77
C ALA A 155 -5.50 -5.73 13.91
N VAL A 156 -5.79 -5.33 15.13
CA VAL A 156 -5.07 -5.77 16.33
C VAL A 156 -5.96 -6.66 17.16
N VAL A 157 -5.45 -7.82 17.55
CA VAL A 157 -6.11 -8.78 18.44
C VAL A 157 -5.30 -8.88 19.73
N GLY A 158 -5.84 -8.39 20.81
CA GLY A 158 -5.29 -8.55 22.14
C GLY A 158 -5.55 -9.98 22.65
N LEU A 159 -4.48 -10.74 22.94
CA LEU A 159 -4.57 -12.11 23.43
C LEU A 159 -3.85 -12.27 24.76
N PRO A 160 -4.59 -12.40 25.88
CA PRO A 160 -3.99 -12.71 27.17
C PRO A 160 -3.29 -14.07 27.18
N GLY A 161 -2.11 -14.16 27.78
CA GLY A 161 -1.31 -15.37 27.82
C GLY A 161 -1.98 -16.55 28.54
N ASP A 162 -2.81 -16.26 29.56
CA ASP A 162 -3.62 -17.29 30.24
C ASP A 162 -4.80 -17.76 29.39
N LEU A 163 -5.41 -16.87 28.58
CA LEU A 163 -6.49 -17.21 27.67
C LEU A 163 -5.97 -18.14 26.54
N ALA A 164 -4.77 -17.88 26.02
CA ALA A 164 -4.16 -18.69 24.98
C ALA A 164 -4.06 -20.19 25.35
N LYS A 165 -3.96 -20.50 26.66
CA LYS A 165 -3.89 -21.87 27.21
C LYS A 165 -5.23 -22.57 27.35
N LYS A 166 -6.34 -21.80 27.40
CA LYS A 166 -7.68 -22.35 27.67
C LYS A 166 -8.16 -23.21 26.49
N PRO A 167 -9.06 -24.18 26.74
CA PRO A 167 -9.71 -24.93 25.67
C PRO A 167 -10.43 -23.99 24.70
N ALA A 168 -10.25 -24.23 23.41
CA ALA A 168 -10.93 -23.48 22.36
C ALA A 168 -12.43 -23.85 22.32
N VAL A 169 -13.24 -22.85 21.98
CA VAL A 169 -14.68 -23.03 21.74
C VAL A 169 -14.95 -22.93 20.25
N LYS A 170 -15.66 -23.92 19.71
CA LYS A 170 -16.07 -23.91 18.31
C LYS A 170 -17.29 -23.00 18.13
N VAL A 171 -17.21 -22.09 17.16
CA VAL A 171 -18.33 -21.22 16.75
C VAL A 171 -18.47 -21.32 15.23
N GLU A 172 -19.47 -22.07 14.76
CA GLU A 172 -19.65 -22.38 13.33
C GLU A 172 -19.72 -21.15 12.42
N SER A 173 -20.28 -20.04 12.91
CA SER A 173 -20.38 -18.78 12.14
C SER A 173 -19.06 -18.03 11.95
N SER A 174 -17.96 -18.49 12.57
CA SER A 174 -16.65 -17.81 12.53
C SER A 174 -15.60 -18.54 11.70
N GLU A 175 -15.98 -19.60 10.99
CA GLU A 175 -15.04 -20.44 10.25
C GLU A 175 -14.77 -19.94 8.81
N GLN A 176 -15.40 -18.83 8.37
CA GLN A 176 -15.28 -18.39 6.99
C GLN A 176 -14.90 -16.93 6.89
N ILE A 177 -13.87 -16.65 6.07
CA ILE A 177 -13.45 -15.31 5.69
C ILE A 177 -13.93 -15.06 4.26
N TYR A 178 -14.58 -13.93 4.04
CA TYR A 178 -15.15 -13.56 2.76
C TYR A 178 -14.24 -12.57 2.04
N PRO A 179 -13.38 -13.00 1.09
CA PRO A 179 -12.63 -12.07 0.25
C PRO A 179 -13.63 -11.32 -0.64
N LEU A 180 -13.67 -10.00 -0.51
CA LEU A 180 -14.53 -9.18 -1.35
C LEU A 180 -13.77 -8.79 -2.64
N ALA A 181 -14.20 -9.34 -3.74
CA ALA A 181 -13.84 -8.90 -5.08
C ALA A 181 -14.93 -7.95 -5.65
N SER A 182 -15.44 -7.03 -4.83
CA SER A 182 -16.43 -6.08 -5.31
C SER A 182 -15.75 -4.97 -6.11
N SER A 183 -16.23 -4.74 -7.32
CA SER A 183 -15.88 -3.61 -8.16
C SER A 183 -16.94 -2.52 -7.99
N VAL A 184 -16.52 -1.32 -7.60
CA VAL A 184 -17.40 -0.15 -7.50
C VAL A 184 -17.30 0.63 -8.81
N CYS A 185 -18.42 0.83 -9.48
CA CYS A 185 -18.51 1.67 -10.68
C CYS A 185 -19.39 2.89 -10.37
N PRO A 186 -19.02 4.11 -10.80
CA PRO A 186 -19.87 5.29 -10.65
C PRO A 186 -21.20 5.13 -11.37
N ALA A 187 -22.20 5.93 -10.98
CA ALA A 187 -23.49 5.98 -11.66
C ALA A 187 -23.32 6.41 -13.12
N GLU A 188 -24.19 5.90 -14.00
CA GLU A 188 -24.13 6.21 -15.43
C GLU A 188 -24.23 7.71 -15.72
N GLU A 189 -25.06 8.43 -14.97
CA GLU A 189 -25.23 9.89 -15.09
C GLU A 189 -23.92 10.64 -14.82
N ASP A 190 -23.14 10.21 -13.83
CA ASP A 190 -21.83 10.79 -13.52
C ASP A 190 -20.79 10.47 -14.62
N LEU A 191 -20.85 9.27 -15.19
CA LEU A 191 -20.02 8.90 -16.35
C LEU A 191 -20.38 9.73 -17.59
N ILE A 192 -21.66 9.98 -17.87
CA ILE A 192 -22.11 10.85 -18.96
C ILE A 192 -21.60 12.28 -18.75
N ARG A 193 -21.69 12.82 -17.53
CA ARG A 193 -21.16 14.15 -17.19
C ARG A 193 -19.65 14.23 -17.41
N LEU A 194 -18.92 13.20 -16.96
CA LEU A 194 -17.49 13.11 -17.17
C LEU A 194 -17.13 13.03 -18.66
N ALA A 195 -17.80 12.17 -19.42
CA ALA A 195 -17.59 12.05 -20.86
C ALA A 195 -17.87 13.38 -21.58
N GLY A 196 -18.95 14.07 -21.24
CA GLY A 196 -19.27 15.39 -21.77
C GLY A 196 -18.16 16.42 -21.53
N MET A 197 -17.62 16.46 -20.31
CA MET A 197 -16.49 17.33 -19.96
C MET A 197 -15.25 16.98 -20.78
N LEU A 198 -14.85 15.71 -20.83
CA LEU A 198 -13.64 15.27 -21.51
C LEU A 198 -13.74 15.41 -23.04
N ASN A 199 -14.92 15.25 -23.63
CA ASN A 199 -15.16 15.47 -25.05
C ASN A 199 -15.10 16.96 -25.44
N HIS A 200 -15.45 17.85 -24.50
CA HIS A 200 -15.50 19.31 -24.73
C HIS A 200 -14.10 19.95 -24.69
N TYR A 201 -13.29 19.66 -23.67
CA TYR A 201 -11.99 20.31 -23.46
C TYR A 201 -10.88 19.64 -24.27
N GLU A 202 -9.92 20.43 -24.76
CA GLU A 202 -8.83 19.94 -25.63
C GLU A 202 -7.57 19.52 -24.86
N ARG A 203 -7.20 20.25 -23.79
CA ARG A 203 -5.98 19.96 -23.01
C ARG A 203 -6.31 19.23 -21.72
N ILE A 204 -6.17 17.93 -21.74
CA ILE A 204 -6.46 17.05 -20.61
C ILE A 204 -5.16 16.39 -20.16
N THR A 205 -4.93 16.30 -18.84
CA THR A 205 -3.83 15.53 -18.26
C THR A 205 -4.42 14.47 -17.31
N LEU A 206 -3.94 13.24 -17.44
CA LEU A 206 -4.24 12.16 -16.48
C LEU A 206 -3.18 12.18 -15.37
N PHE A 207 -3.63 12.15 -14.10
CA PHE A 207 -2.76 12.08 -12.93
C PHE A 207 -3.04 10.81 -12.15
N CYS A 208 -2.15 9.83 -12.28
CA CYS A 208 -2.34 8.45 -11.86
C CYS A 208 -1.67 8.15 -10.52
N GLY A 209 -2.43 7.58 -9.58
CA GLY A 209 -1.92 7.08 -8.31
C GLY A 209 -1.92 5.56 -8.23
N ILE A 210 -1.70 5.03 -7.01
CA ILE A 210 -1.68 3.59 -6.74
C ILE A 210 -3.02 2.89 -7.06
N GLY A 211 -4.14 3.61 -7.02
CA GLY A 211 -5.44 3.07 -7.41
C GLY A 211 -5.56 2.70 -8.89
N CYS A 212 -4.54 3.04 -9.69
CA CYS A 212 -4.42 2.61 -11.09
C CYS A 212 -3.89 1.17 -11.24
N LYS A 213 -3.56 0.49 -10.14
CA LYS A 213 -3.10 -0.91 -10.18
C LYS A 213 -4.11 -1.78 -10.95
N GLY A 214 -3.62 -2.47 -11.97
CA GLY A 214 -4.42 -3.31 -12.86
C GLY A 214 -5.28 -2.56 -13.90
N ALA A 215 -5.13 -1.23 -14.04
CA ALA A 215 -5.86 -0.41 -15.02
C ALA A 215 -4.95 0.14 -16.15
N HIS A 216 -3.76 -0.42 -16.32
CA HIS A 216 -2.75 0.09 -17.26
C HIS A 216 -3.29 0.21 -18.70
N GLU A 217 -3.89 -0.85 -19.23
CA GLU A 217 -4.44 -0.87 -20.59
C GLU A 217 -5.53 0.20 -20.79
N GLU A 218 -6.41 0.35 -19.82
CA GLU A 218 -7.50 1.33 -19.85
C GLU A 218 -6.95 2.77 -19.82
N ILE A 219 -5.86 3.02 -19.08
CA ILE A 219 -5.18 4.32 -19.02
C ILE A 219 -4.54 4.64 -20.39
N ILE A 220 -3.81 3.69 -20.99
CA ILE A 220 -3.21 3.87 -22.31
C ILE A 220 -4.30 4.18 -23.35
N ARG A 221 -5.38 3.42 -23.40
CA ARG A 221 -6.51 3.66 -24.32
C ARG A 221 -7.17 5.02 -24.10
N MET A 222 -7.35 5.44 -22.84
CA MET A 222 -7.90 6.75 -22.53
C MET A 222 -6.96 7.87 -23.01
N SER A 223 -5.64 7.71 -22.78
CA SER A 223 -4.62 8.66 -23.24
C SER A 223 -4.57 8.75 -24.76
N GLU A 224 -4.65 7.62 -25.45
CA GLU A 224 -4.71 7.57 -26.92
C GLU A 224 -5.96 8.28 -27.45
N THR A 225 -7.14 8.00 -26.89
CA THR A 225 -8.41 8.59 -27.31
C THR A 225 -8.43 10.11 -27.08
N LEU A 226 -7.87 10.58 -26.00
CA LEU A 226 -7.91 11.99 -25.60
C LEU A 226 -6.66 12.78 -25.99
N ASN A 227 -5.63 12.14 -26.57
CA ASN A 227 -4.29 12.73 -26.74
C ASN A 227 -3.78 13.34 -25.43
N ALA A 228 -3.99 12.66 -24.31
CA ALA A 228 -3.73 13.14 -22.98
C ALA A 228 -2.38 12.64 -22.43
N PRO A 229 -1.47 13.51 -21.97
CA PRO A 229 -0.28 13.08 -21.25
C PRO A 229 -0.63 12.45 -19.91
N VAL A 230 0.20 11.49 -19.47
CA VAL A 230 0.07 10.77 -18.21
C VAL A 230 1.16 11.21 -17.24
N ALA A 231 0.78 11.97 -16.23
CA ALA A 231 1.58 12.22 -15.04
C ALA A 231 1.21 11.21 -13.93
N TYR A 232 2.12 10.96 -13.00
CA TYR A 232 1.84 10.02 -11.92
C TYR A 232 2.48 10.41 -10.60
N THR A 233 1.94 9.83 -9.52
CA THR A 233 2.55 9.89 -8.20
C THR A 233 3.64 8.83 -8.08
N PHE A 234 4.53 8.97 -7.11
CA PHE A 234 5.56 7.95 -6.87
C PHE A 234 4.96 6.54 -6.67
N LYS A 235 3.89 6.42 -5.89
CA LYS A 235 3.20 5.13 -5.68
C LYS A 235 2.51 4.59 -6.94
N GLY A 236 2.15 5.46 -7.88
CA GLY A 236 1.55 5.05 -9.15
C GLY A 236 2.57 4.64 -10.21
N LYS A 237 3.85 4.98 -10.01
CA LYS A 237 4.89 4.80 -11.02
C LYS A 237 4.96 3.38 -11.58
N MET A 238 5.07 2.38 -10.71
CA MET A 238 5.22 0.98 -11.15
C MET A 238 4.00 0.43 -11.86
N GLU A 239 2.85 1.07 -11.70
CA GLU A 239 1.58 0.64 -12.31
C GLU A 239 1.33 1.26 -13.69
N VAL A 240 1.94 2.42 -14.01
CA VAL A 240 1.56 3.19 -15.21
C VAL A 240 2.74 3.62 -16.09
N GLN A 241 4.00 3.50 -15.63
CA GLN A 241 5.16 3.99 -16.39
C GLN A 241 5.54 3.07 -17.56
N TYR A 242 5.54 1.75 -17.35
CA TYR A 242 6.00 0.77 -18.36
C TYR A 242 5.13 0.83 -19.62
N ASP A 243 5.74 0.60 -20.78
CA ASP A 243 5.07 0.55 -22.08
C ASP A 243 4.05 1.68 -22.30
N ASN A 244 4.35 2.88 -21.80
CA ASN A 244 3.46 4.03 -21.83
C ASN A 244 4.05 5.16 -22.70
N PRO A 245 3.63 5.30 -23.97
CA PRO A 245 4.13 6.36 -24.85
C PRO A 245 3.61 7.77 -24.49
N TYR A 246 2.68 7.87 -23.58
CA TYR A 246 2.03 9.11 -23.13
C TYR A 246 2.60 9.64 -21.81
N GLU A 247 3.58 8.95 -21.20
CA GLU A 247 4.11 9.35 -19.90
C GLU A 247 4.88 10.67 -19.97
N VAL A 248 4.67 11.50 -18.95
CA VAL A 248 5.37 12.79 -18.80
C VAL A 248 6.07 12.92 -17.45
N GLY A 249 6.20 11.80 -16.76
CA GLY A 249 6.93 11.69 -15.50
C GLY A 249 6.09 12.00 -14.27
N MET A 250 6.78 11.99 -13.15
CA MET A 250 6.23 12.11 -11.80
C MET A 250 6.15 13.56 -11.36
N THR A 251 5.15 13.89 -10.51
CA THR A 251 5.07 15.19 -9.84
C THR A 251 5.16 15.06 -8.31
N GLY A 252 5.33 16.17 -7.62
CA GLY A 252 5.46 16.28 -6.16
C GLY A 252 6.90 16.46 -5.70
N LEU A 253 7.17 16.24 -4.41
CA LEU A 253 8.50 16.46 -3.80
C LEU A 253 9.63 15.69 -4.50
N LEU A 254 9.36 14.48 -4.97
CA LEU A 254 10.30 13.63 -5.68
C LEU A 254 10.25 13.85 -7.20
N GLY A 255 9.29 14.64 -7.65
CA GLY A 255 8.88 14.76 -9.03
C GLY A 255 9.81 15.52 -9.94
N MET A 256 9.32 15.72 -11.15
CA MET A 256 10.02 16.33 -12.27
C MET A 256 9.20 17.50 -12.82
N PRO A 257 9.84 18.52 -13.41
CA PRO A 257 9.13 19.67 -13.98
C PRO A 257 8.09 19.26 -15.03
N SER A 258 8.35 18.24 -15.83
CA SER A 258 7.45 17.81 -16.92
C SER A 258 6.08 17.34 -16.40
N GLY A 259 6.03 16.52 -15.33
CA GLY A 259 4.77 16.13 -14.71
C GLY A 259 4.01 17.31 -14.12
N TYR A 260 4.72 18.20 -13.42
CA TYR A 260 4.15 19.42 -12.84
C TYR A 260 3.51 20.33 -13.90
N TYR A 261 4.28 20.72 -14.91
CA TYR A 261 3.77 21.62 -15.96
C TYR A 261 2.67 20.98 -16.82
N SER A 262 2.70 19.65 -17.01
CA SER A 262 1.62 18.96 -17.70
C SER A 262 0.28 19.13 -16.96
N MET A 263 0.30 19.09 -15.64
CA MET A 263 -0.91 19.29 -14.83
C MET A 263 -1.39 20.75 -14.87
N HIS A 264 -0.46 21.72 -14.74
CA HIS A 264 -0.79 23.15 -14.64
C HIS A 264 -1.17 23.81 -15.98
N GLU A 265 -0.74 23.26 -17.11
CA GLU A 265 -1.07 23.78 -18.44
C GLU A 265 -2.31 23.11 -19.06
N ALA A 266 -2.90 22.13 -18.37
CA ALA A 266 -4.14 21.48 -18.79
C ALA A 266 -5.36 22.42 -18.60
N GLU A 267 -6.46 22.12 -19.26
CA GLU A 267 -7.79 22.66 -18.98
C GLU A 267 -8.55 21.77 -18.00
N VAL A 268 -8.26 20.46 -18.07
CA VAL A 268 -8.84 19.47 -17.16
C VAL A 268 -7.75 18.53 -16.64
N LEU A 269 -7.66 18.42 -15.32
CA LEU A 269 -6.85 17.42 -14.64
C LEU A 269 -7.76 16.28 -14.16
N VAL A 270 -7.48 15.06 -14.62
CA VAL A 270 -8.20 13.86 -14.18
C VAL A 270 -7.33 13.08 -13.19
N MET A 271 -7.65 13.17 -11.92
CA MET A 271 -6.99 12.45 -10.84
C MET A 271 -7.58 11.03 -10.73
N LEU A 272 -6.76 10.02 -10.98
CA LEU A 272 -7.16 8.61 -11.00
C LEU A 272 -6.53 7.85 -9.83
N GLY A 273 -7.35 7.43 -8.87
CA GLY A 273 -6.92 6.58 -7.76
C GLY A 273 -5.78 7.19 -6.93
N THR A 274 -5.83 8.50 -6.69
CA THR A 274 -4.82 9.21 -5.93
C THR A 274 -5.43 10.17 -4.90
N ASP A 275 -4.92 10.08 -3.67
CA ASP A 275 -5.09 11.06 -2.60
C ASP A 275 -3.76 11.79 -2.38
N PHE A 276 -3.24 12.39 -3.42
CA PHE A 276 -1.93 13.04 -3.45
C PHE A 276 -1.81 14.11 -2.34
N PRO A 277 -0.88 13.95 -1.38
CA PRO A 277 -0.93 14.74 -0.15
C PRO A 277 -0.44 16.19 -0.27
N TYR A 278 0.27 16.51 -1.36
CA TYR A 278 0.93 17.79 -1.52
C TYR A 278 0.08 18.76 -2.33
N SER A 279 -0.93 19.36 -1.71
CA SER A 279 -1.90 20.26 -2.37
C SER A 279 -1.23 21.42 -3.11
N ALA A 280 -0.07 21.92 -2.62
CA ALA A 280 0.69 22.98 -3.28
C ALA A 280 1.22 22.64 -4.70
N PHE A 281 1.21 21.37 -5.08
CA PHE A 281 1.56 20.93 -6.44
C PHE A 281 0.34 20.74 -7.35
N LEU A 282 -0.88 20.88 -6.81
CA LEU A 282 -2.11 20.80 -7.61
C LEU A 282 -2.48 22.18 -8.15
N PRO A 283 -2.98 22.28 -9.39
CA PRO A 283 -3.43 23.56 -9.95
C PRO A 283 -4.72 24.06 -9.29
N ASP A 284 -4.89 25.38 -9.20
CA ASP A 284 -6.03 26.01 -8.53
C ASP A 284 -7.09 26.56 -9.52
N ASP A 285 -6.70 26.81 -10.76
CA ASP A 285 -7.45 27.61 -11.76
C ASP A 285 -7.93 26.81 -12.98
N ILE A 286 -7.90 25.47 -12.88
CA ILE A 286 -8.38 24.54 -13.93
C ILE A 286 -9.50 23.64 -13.42
N LYS A 287 -10.14 22.91 -14.32
CA LYS A 287 -11.12 21.87 -13.94
C LYS A 287 -10.43 20.66 -13.36
N ILE A 288 -10.90 20.18 -12.22
CA ILE A 288 -10.38 18.96 -11.60
C ILE A 288 -11.49 17.92 -11.49
N VAL A 289 -11.20 16.75 -12.03
CA VAL A 289 -12.01 15.52 -11.85
C VAL A 289 -11.23 14.58 -10.95
N GLN A 290 -11.91 13.93 -10.02
CA GLN A 290 -11.29 12.91 -9.16
C GLN A 290 -12.09 11.62 -9.17
N VAL A 291 -11.43 10.51 -9.46
CA VAL A 291 -11.96 9.13 -9.32
C VAL A 291 -11.21 8.45 -8.19
N ASP A 292 -11.91 8.05 -7.14
CA ASP A 292 -11.34 7.30 -6.02
C ASP A 292 -12.38 6.29 -5.49
N ILE A 293 -11.89 5.12 -5.07
CA ILE A 293 -12.74 4.09 -4.47
C ILE A 293 -13.25 4.46 -3.07
N LYS A 294 -12.58 5.42 -2.42
CA LYS A 294 -12.91 5.92 -1.08
C LYS A 294 -13.59 7.28 -1.19
N PRO A 295 -14.92 7.37 -1.03
CA PRO A 295 -15.65 8.61 -1.20
C PRO A 295 -15.21 9.74 -0.26
N GLU A 296 -14.72 9.41 0.94
CA GLU A 296 -14.20 10.38 1.90
C GLU A 296 -12.90 11.09 1.45
N ARG A 297 -12.29 10.67 0.34
CA ARG A 297 -11.11 11.30 -0.25
C ARG A 297 -11.45 12.32 -1.35
N LEU A 298 -12.66 12.27 -1.89
CA LEU A 298 -13.07 13.16 -2.96
C LEU A 298 -13.08 14.61 -2.45
N GLY A 299 -12.37 15.49 -3.16
CA GLY A 299 -12.27 16.91 -2.83
C GLY A 299 -11.39 17.27 -1.63
N ARG A 300 -10.77 16.28 -0.98
CA ARG A 300 -9.98 16.52 0.25
C ARG A 300 -8.71 17.35 0.02
N ARG A 301 -8.14 17.31 -1.18
CA ARG A 301 -6.84 17.95 -1.50
C ARG A 301 -6.93 19.11 -2.47
N ALA A 302 -7.98 19.17 -3.27
CA ALA A 302 -8.22 20.20 -4.24
C ALA A 302 -9.72 20.46 -4.35
N LYS A 303 -10.10 21.64 -4.87
CA LYS A 303 -11.49 21.92 -5.25
C LYS A 303 -11.81 21.11 -6.50
N VAL A 304 -12.62 20.05 -6.34
CA VAL A 304 -13.00 19.14 -7.41
C VAL A 304 -14.29 19.60 -8.07
N ASP A 305 -14.31 19.73 -9.40
CA ASP A 305 -15.52 20.05 -10.18
C ASP A 305 -16.43 18.84 -10.35
N LEU A 306 -15.85 17.62 -10.42
CA LEU A 306 -16.57 16.37 -10.51
C LEU A 306 -15.84 15.25 -9.77
N GLY A 307 -16.45 14.73 -8.72
CA GLY A 307 -15.94 13.59 -7.94
C GLY A 307 -16.76 12.33 -8.24
N LEU A 308 -16.08 11.23 -8.56
CA LEU A 308 -16.68 9.93 -8.83
C LEU A 308 -16.15 8.88 -7.86
N CYS A 309 -17.07 8.24 -7.14
CA CYS A 309 -16.70 7.09 -6.31
C CYS A 309 -16.68 5.83 -7.18
N GLY A 310 -15.46 5.27 -7.38
CA GLY A 310 -15.31 4.07 -8.20
C GLY A 310 -13.89 3.53 -8.23
N ASP A 311 -13.80 2.24 -8.57
CA ASP A 311 -12.56 1.60 -8.97
C ASP A 311 -12.10 2.17 -10.33
N VAL A 312 -10.81 2.51 -10.45
CA VAL A 312 -10.29 3.16 -11.67
C VAL A 312 -10.52 2.30 -12.91
N ARG A 313 -10.19 1.01 -12.86
CA ARG A 313 -10.33 0.12 -14.02
C ARG A 313 -11.79 0.01 -14.48
N SER A 314 -12.69 -0.22 -13.54
CA SER A 314 -14.12 -0.36 -13.81
C SER A 314 -14.73 0.95 -14.33
N THR A 315 -14.33 2.08 -13.75
CA THR A 315 -14.74 3.41 -14.20
C THR A 315 -14.27 3.68 -15.63
N LEU A 316 -12.98 3.42 -15.93
CA LEU A 316 -12.45 3.65 -17.27
C LEU A 316 -13.06 2.72 -18.32
N ARG A 317 -13.32 1.46 -18.00
CA ARG A 317 -14.03 0.53 -18.92
C ARG A 317 -15.42 1.02 -19.28
N ALA A 318 -16.16 1.55 -18.32
CA ALA A 318 -17.49 2.11 -18.57
C ALA A 318 -17.44 3.45 -19.31
N LEU A 319 -16.42 4.28 -19.06
CA LEU A 319 -16.25 5.60 -19.63
C LEU A 319 -15.74 5.57 -21.10
N LEU A 320 -14.78 4.70 -21.41
CA LEU A 320 -14.09 4.65 -22.70
C LEU A 320 -15.04 4.62 -23.93
N PRO A 321 -16.15 3.85 -23.93
CA PRO A 321 -17.09 3.86 -25.05
C PRO A 321 -17.81 5.19 -25.29
N MET A 322 -17.80 6.08 -24.29
CA MET A 322 -18.48 7.40 -24.34
C MET A 322 -17.53 8.52 -24.80
N LEU A 323 -16.22 8.24 -24.91
CA LEU A 323 -15.22 9.21 -25.31
C LEU A 323 -15.10 9.33 -26.82
N GLN A 324 -14.83 10.54 -27.30
CA GLN A 324 -14.59 10.83 -28.70
C GLN A 324 -13.10 10.98 -28.98
N GLN A 325 -12.63 10.37 -30.07
CA GLN A 325 -11.23 10.47 -30.50
C GLN A 325 -10.87 11.93 -30.80
N LYS A 326 -9.89 12.48 -30.08
CA LYS A 326 -9.36 13.82 -30.36
C LYS A 326 -8.37 13.80 -31.52
N LYS A 327 -8.45 14.85 -32.35
CA LYS A 327 -7.55 15.00 -33.52
C LYS A 327 -6.31 15.84 -33.19
N ASN A 328 -6.45 16.80 -32.27
CA ASN A 328 -5.37 17.70 -31.90
C ASN A 328 -4.47 17.06 -30.81
N ASP A 329 -3.22 16.83 -31.13
CA ASP A 329 -2.21 16.26 -30.24
C ASP A 329 -1.11 17.26 -29.85
N SER A 330 -1.28 18.53 -30.18
CA SER A 330 -0.25 19.57 -29.98
C SER A 330 0.13 19.71 -28.47
N PHE A 331 -0.85 19.61 -27.59
CA PHE A 331 -0.62 19.64 -26.14
C PHE A 331 0.21 18.45 -25.69
N LEU A 332 -0.18 17.24 -26.08
CA LEU A 332 0.56 16.00 -25.78
C LEU A 332 2.00 16.09 -26.26
N ARG A 333 2.22 16.45 -27.54
CA ARG A 333 3.59 16.58 -28.09
C ARG A 333 4.44 17.59 -27.35
N LYS A 334 3.85 18.71 -26.91
CA LYS A 334 4.55 19.71 -26.10
C LYS A 334 5.04 19.13 -24.79
N GLN A 335 4.19 18.37 -24.08
CA GLN A 335 4.52 17.77 -22.78
C GLN A 335 5.53 16.63 -22.92
N LEU A 336 5.39 15.77 -23.93
CA LEU A 336 6.37 14.73 -24.26
C LEU A 336 7.75 15.31 -24.56
N LYS A 337 7.82 16.39 -25.36
CA LYS A 337 9.10 17.08 -25.66
C LYS A 337 9.76 17.62 -24.37
N ARG A 338 8.97 18.14 -23.44
CA ARG A 338 9.49 18.58 -22.14
C ARG A 338 10.05 17.41 -21.33
N TYR A 339 9.35 16.28 -21.34
CA TYR A 339 9.81 15.07 -20.66
C TYR A 339 11.10 14.51 -21.27
N GLU A 340 11.25 14.55 -22.60
CA GLU A 340 12.51 14.19 -23.27
C GLU A 340 13.69 15.05 -22.77
N GLY A 341 13.47 16.35 -22.53
CA GLY A 341 14.47 17.22 -21.92
C GLY A 341 14.85 16.76 -20.52
N VAL A 342 13.86 16.47 -19.68
CA VAL A 342 14.09 15.96 -18.32
C VAL A 342 14.86 14.64 -18.32
N LYS A 343 14.51 13.70 -19.22
CA LYS A 343 15.25 12.42 -19.34
C LYS A 343 16.72 12.63 -19.70
N LYS A 344 17.02 13.58 -20.59
CA LYS A 344 18.42 13.93 -20.93
C LYS A 344 19.17 14.52 -19.74
N ASP A 345 18.53 15.40 -18.97
CA ASP A 345 19.14 15.98 -17.77
C ASP A 345 19.44 14.89 -16.72
N LEU A 346 18.51 13.95 -16.50
CA LEU A 346 18.72 12.83 -15.59
C LEU A 346 19.86 11.91 -16.06
N ALA A 347 19.91 11.59 -17.36
CA ALA A 347 20.94 10.76 -17.95
C ALA A 347 22.35 11.36 -17.80
N ALA A 348 22.47 12.68 -17.79
CA ALA A 348 23.77 13.36 -17.63
C ALA A 348 24.46 13.07 -16.29
N TYR A 349 23.68 12.68 -15.25
CA TYR A 349 24.22 12.28 -13.94
C TYR A 349 24.61 10.81 -13.85
N THR A 350 24.21 10.00 -14.84
CA THR A 350 24.50 8.56 -14.87
C THR A 350 25.67 8.19 -15.78
N GLU A 351 26.25 9.16 -16.51
CA GLU A 351 27.42 8.93 -17.35
C GLU A 351 28.70 8.94 -16.51
N ASP A 352 29.43 7.82 -16.50
CA ASP A 352 30.80 7.79 -15.99
C ASP A 352 31.75 8.49 -16.98
N LYS A 353 32.12 9.73 -16.66
CA LYS A 353 33.06 10.51 -17.47
C LYS A 353 34.54 10.22 -17.14
N GLY A 354 34.83 9.19 -16.34
CA GLY A 354 36.21 8.85 -15.92
C GLY A 354 36.91 9.95 -15.11
N LYS A 355 36.16 10.90 -14.56
CA LYS A 355 36.66 12.05 -13.78
C LYS A 355 36.00 12.15 -12.40
N MET A 356 35.29 11.11 -11.96
CA MET A 356 34.60 11.15 -10.68
C MET A 356 35.58 10.80 -9.57
N ASP A 357 35.96 11.77 -8.75
CA ASP A 357 36.63 11.54 -7.47
C ASP A 357 35.69 10.81 -6.47
N GLN A 358 34.37 10.86 -6.71
CA GLN A 358 33.32 10.22 -5.90
C GLN A 358 32.25 9.62 -6.80
N ILE A 359 31.74 8.45 -6.42
CA ILE A 359 30.63 7.78 -7.13
C ILE A 359 29.32 8.53 -6.84
N HIS A 360 28.64 8.97 -7.89
CA HIS A 360 27.33 9.59 -7.78
C HIS A 360 26.23 8.54 -7.47
N PRO A 361 25.33 8.80 -6.52
CA PRO A 361 24.22 7.90 -6.23
C PRO A 361 23.31 7.62 -7.44
N GLU A 362 23.16 8.58 -8.32
CA GLU A 362 22.41 8.45 -9.57
C GLU A 362 23.02 7.37 -10.50
N TYR A 363 24.35 7.35 -10.63
CA TYR A 363 25.05 6.30 -11.35
C TYR A 363 24.80 4.92 -10.73
N VAL A 364 24.92 4.80 -9.39
CA VAL A 364 24.65 3.55 -8.69
C VAL A 364 23.22 3.05 -8.95
N MET A 365 22.23 3.95 -8.88
CA MET A 365 20.84 3.57 -9.14
C MET A 365 20.59 3.17 -10.59
N SER A 366 21.26 3.82 -11.54
CA SER A 366 21.20 3.44 -12.95
C SER A 366 21.76 2.04 -13.17
N GLU A 367 22.91 1.73 -12.55
CA GLU A 367 23.50 0.38 -12.63
C GLU A 367 22.62 -0.67 -11.95
N ILE A 368 22.05 -0.38 -10.78
CA ILE A 368 21.05 -1.26 -10.14
C ILE A 368 19.88 -1.53 -11.08
N ASN A 369 19.35 -0.48 -11.73
CA ASN A 369 18.27 -0.63 -12.69
C ASN A 369 18.63 -1.57 -13.85
N ASN A 370 19.86 -1.42 -14.38
CA ASN A 370 20.34 -2.18 -15.54
C ASN A 370 20.58 -3.66 -15.25
N ILE A 371 21.08 -3.99 -14.04
CA ILE A 371 21.40 -5.38 -13.67
C ILE A 371 20.22 -6.12 -13.03
N SER A 372 19.18 -5.41 -12.60
CA SER A 372 18.02 -6.02 -11.95
C SER A 372 17.13 -6.76 -12.94
N SER A 373 16.59 -7.89 -12.51
CA SER A 373 15.58 -8.65 -13.29
C SER A 373 14.31 -7.82 -13.56
N ASP A 374 13.51 -8.28 -14.52
CA ASP A 374 12.26 -7.61 -14.89
C ASP A 374 11.17 -7.71 -13.83
N ASP A 375 11.34 -8.55 -12.82
CA ASP A 375 10.42 -8.79 -11.71
C ASP A 375 11.04 -8.46 -10.34
N ALA A 376 12.13 -7.70 -10.32
CA ALA A 376 12.81 -7.30 -9.09
C ALA A 376 11.89 -6.53 -8.13
N ILE A 377 12.03 -6.81 -6.85
CA ILE A 377 11.35 -6.10 -5.76
C ILE A 377 12.35 -5.18 -5.08
N TYR A 378 12.13 -3.88 -5.22
CA TYR A 378 12.95 -2.87 -4.55
C TYR A 378 12.33 -2.45 -3.23
N THR A 379 13.16 -2.33 -2.22
CA THR A 379 12.77 -1.73 -0.93
C THR A 379 13.63 -0.50 -0.69
N VAL A 380 13.01 0.63 -0.37
CA VAL A 380 13.72 1.91 -0.21
C VAL A 380 13.36 2.59 1.10
N ASP A 381 14.38 3.15 1.75
CA ASP A 381 14.17 3.98 2.93
C ASP A 381 13.70 5.37 2.56
N THR A 382 13.00 6.03 3.48
CA THR A 382 12.65 7.45 3.33
C THR A 382 13.91 8.30 3.37
N GLY A 383 13.97 9.29 2.45
CA GLY A 383 15.11 10.20 2.30
C GLY A 383 15.61 10.25 0.85
N MET A 384 16.90 10.52 0.66
CA MET A 384 17.48 10.66 -0.68
C MET A 384 17.48 9.36 -1.49
N THR A 385 17.57 8.19 -0.85
CA THR A 385 17.42 6.88 -1.52
C THR A 385 16.08 6.75 -2.23
N CYS A 386 15.01 7.26 -1.60
CA CYS A 386 13.69 7.32 -2.21
C CYS A 386 13.65 8.22 -3.46
N VAL A 387 14.37 9.37 -3.44
CA VAL A 387 14.48 10.29 -4.59
C VAL A 387 15.18 9.61 -5.76
N TRP A 388 16.32 8.97 -5.49
CA TRP A 388 17.08 8.28 -6.53
C TRP A 388 16.32 7.05 -7.07
N GLY A 389 15.72 6.23 -6.20
CA GLY A 389 14.87 5.12 -6.62
C GLY A 389 13.69 5.57 -7.48
N ALA A 390 13.02 6.65 -7.08
CA ALA A 390 11.90 7.24 -7.82
C ALA A 390 12.28 7.69 -9.24
N ARG A 391 13.48 8.22 -9.42
CA ARG A 391 13.91 8.82 -10.69
C ARG A 391 14.60 7.83 -11.63
N TYR A 392 15.35 6.86 -11.10
CA TYR A 392 16.24 6.01 -11.89
C TYR A 392 15.79 4.56 -12.03
N LEU A 393 15.04 4.01 -11.06
CA LEU A 393 14.49 2.65 -11.22
C LEU A 393 13.27 2.68 -12.13
N GLN A 394 13.30 1.93 -13.22
CA GLN A 394 12.22 1.90 -14.21
C GLN A 394 11.21 0.79 -13.93
N ALA A 395 9.94 1.05 -14.25
CA ALA A 395 8.89 0.05 -14.22
C ALA A 395 8.99 -0.88 -15.43
N THR A 396 8.62 -2.15 -15.24
CA THR A 396 8.55 -3.18 -16.30
C THR A 396 7.16 -3.83 -16.39
N GLY A 397 6.24 -3.40 -15.53
CA GLY A 397 4.94 -4.07 -15.34
C GLY A 397 5.00 -5.27 -14.39
N LYS A 398 6.20 -5.71 -13.99
CA LYS A 398 6.42 -6.81 -13.03
C LYS A 398 7.22 -6.37 -11.80
N ARG A 399 8.04 -5.33 -11.92
CA ARG A 399 8.83 -4.79 -10.80
C ARG A 399 7.92 -4.17 -9.74
N HIS A 400 8.30 -4.35 -8.49
CA HIS A 400 7.64 -3.72 -7.34
C HIS A 400 8.59 -2.79 -6.61
N MET A 401 8.03 -1.75 -5.98
CA MET A 401 8.78 -0.85 -5.12
C MET A 401 8.02 -0.65 -3.82
N LEU A 402 8.63 -1.05 -2.71
CA LEU A 402 8.11 -0.91 -1.36
C LEU A 402 8.88 0.16 -0.59
N GLY A 403 8.20 0.84 0.30
CA GLY A 403 8.80 1.85 1.17
C GLY A 403 7.74 2.53 2.03
N SER A 404 8.17 3.26 3.03
CA SER A 404 7.30 3.99 3.96
C SER A 404 6.80 5.32 3.36
N PHE A 405 6.16 5.24 2.17
CA PHE A 405 5.84 6.44 1.37
C PHE A 405 4.73 7.33 1.93
N ASN A 406 3.90 6.79 2.82
CA ASN A 406 2.80 7.53 3.46
C ASN A 406 3.08 7.85 4.94
N HIS A 407 3.90 7.05 5.60
CA HIS A 407 4.28 7.24 7.01
C HIS A 407 5.63 7.95 7.14
N GLY A 408 6.56 7.69 6.22
CA GLY A 408 7.83 8.41 6.14
C GLY A 408 8.89 7.89 7.11
N SER A 409 8.84 6.62 7.50
CA SER A 409 9.83 6.02 8.38
C SER A 409 11.16 5.78 7.67
N MET A 410 12.26 5.85 8.41
CA MET A 410 13.58 5.37 8.02
C MET A 410 13.82 3.97 8.56
N ALA A 411 14.84 3.27 8.04
CA ALA A 411 15.19 1.88 8.39
C ALA A 411 14.07 0.85 8.12
N ASN A 412 13.10 1.18 7.28
CA ASN A 412 12.03 0.29 6.84
C ASN A 412 12.47 -0.64 5.69
N ALA A 413 13.46 -0.26 4.89
CA ALA A 413 13.83 -0.99 3.68
C ALA A 413 14.32 -2.41 3.98
N LEU A 414 15.23 -2.60 4.93
CA LEU A 414 15.74 -3.92 5.29
C LEU A 414 14.64 -4.85 5.85
N PRO A 415 13.81 -4.45 6.82
CA PRO A 415 12.66 -5.23 7.25
C PRO A 415 11.69 -5.60 6.13
N GLN A 416 11.36 -4.65 5.27
CA GLN A 416 10.49 -4.90 4.11
C GLN A 416 11.13 -5.88 3.12
N ALA A 417 12.47 -5.82 2.92
CA ALA A 417 13.18 -6.79 2.09
C ALA A 417 13.13 -8.20 2.68
N ILE A 418 13.20 -8.35 3.99
CA ILE A 418 13.02 -9.65 4.66
C ILE A 418 11.62 -10.21 4.36
N GLY A 419 10.57 -9.40 4.53
CA GLY A 419 9.20 -9.80 4.22
C GLY A 419 9.03 -10.17 2.74
N ALA A 420 9.58 -9.36 1.84
CA ALA A 420 9.54 -9.59 0.40
C ALA A 420 10.25 -10.90 -0.01
N ALA A 421 11.46 -11.12 0.46
CA ALA A 421 12.25 -12.32 0.14
C ALA A 421 11.59 -13.61 0.67
N LEU A 422 10.90 -13.54 1.80
CA LEU A 422 10.18 -14.69 2.34
C LEU A 422 8.84 -14.94 1.61
N ALA A 423 8.20 -13.89 1.10
CA ALA A 423 6.95 -13.99 0.34
C ALA A 423 7.18 -14.41 -1.12
N CYS A 424 8.27 -13.95 -1.73
CA CYS A 424 8.66 -14.18 -3.11
C CYS A 424 10.12 -14.67 -3.13
N PRO A 425 10.36 -15.98 -2.85
CA PRO A 425 11.71 -16.52 -2.67
C PRO A 425 12.51 -16.72 -3.97
N ASP A 426 11.88 -16.65 -5.15
CA ASP A 426 12.47 -16.95 -6.47
C ASP A 426 12.90 -15.69 -7.21
#